data_642ac7571ec21155fe489471e517f33d
#
_entry.id   642ac7571ec21155fe489471e517f33d
#
_cell.length_a   1.000
_cell.length_b   1.000
_cell.length_c   1.000
_cell.angle_alpha   90.00
_cell.angle_beta   90.00
_cell.angle_gamma   90.00
#
_symmetry.space_group_name_H-M   'P 1'
#
loop_
_entity.id
_entity.type
_entity.pdbx_description
1 polymer ?
#
loop_
_entity_poly.entity_id
_entity_poly.type
_entity_poly.pdbx_seq_one_letter_code
_entity_poly.pdbx_strand_id
1 'polypeptide(L)'
;MKKNNEGLFNRFKRKETGDKFKDLFLKLTEYTIPYGHETKLEKYLPKGYKKDSIGNYYIQVGKSETLFTTHLDTYSDKYEKVNHIIEGDIIKTDGKTILGGDNKLGMTILLNMIERGIPGTYFFFIGEEPC
;
A
#
# COMPACT_ATOMS: atom_id res chain seq x y z
N MET A 1 26.10 -8.46 -14.29
CA MET A 1 26.28 -8.64 -12.84
C MET A 1 25.17 -7.96 -12.08
N LYS A 2 24.59 -8.68 -11.16
CA LYS A 2 23.46 -8.17 -10.37
C LYS A 2 23.81 -6.88 -9.60
N LYS A 3 25.01 -6.79 -9.06
CA LYS A 3 25.45 -5.61 -8.29
C LYS A 3 25.44 -4.33 -9.12
N ASN A 4 25.87 -4.38 -10.36
CA ASN A 4 25.88 -3.22 -11.22
C ASN A 4 24.47 -2.77 -11.59
N ASN A 5 23.57 -3.74 -11.82
CA ASN A 5 22.19 -3.44 -12.11
C ASN A 5 21.47 -2.84 -10.92
N GLU A 6 21.74 -3.34 -9.72
CA GLU A 6 21.18 -2.80 -8.49
C GLU A 6 21.62 -1.36 -8.26
N GLY A 7 22.88 -1.06 -8.47
CA GLY A 7 23.40 0.31 -8.33
C GLY A 7 22.76 1.25 -9.33
N LEU A 8 22.56 0.81 -10.57
CA LEU A 8 21.92 1.62 -11.59
C LEU A 8 20.45 1.88 -11.26
N PHE A 9 19.73 0.87 -10.78
CA PHE A 9 18.34 1.00 -10.35
C PHE A 9 18.18 2.00 -9.23
N ASN A 10 19.08 1.99 -8.26
CA ASN A 10 19.01 2.84 -7.09
C ASN A 10 19.19 4.33 -7.40
N ARG A 11 19.67 4.67 -8.60
CA ARG A 11 19.74 6.06 -9.06
C ARG A 11 18.37 6.65 -9.31
N PHE A 12 17.40 5.81 -9.73
CA PHE A 12 16.12 6.27 -10.25
C PHE A 12 14.94 5.91 -9.37
N LYS A 13 15.18 5.20 -8.28
CA LYS A 13 14.11 4.88 -7.33
C LYS A 13 14.64 4.89 -5.91
N ARG A 14 13.70 4.94 -4.98
CA ARG A 14 14.03 4.94 -3.56
C ARG A 14 14.88 3.73 -3.21
N LYS A 15 15.94 3.97 -2.45
CA LYS A 15 16.78 2.90 -1.92
C LYS A 15 15.97 2.07 -0.92
N GLU A 16 15.99 0.76 -1.11
CA GLU A 16 15.31 -0.14 -0.20
C GLU A 16 16.08 -0.24 1.13
N THR A 17 15.33 -0.42 2.21
CA THR A 17 15.88 -0.46 3.56
C THR A 17 16.35 -1.85 3.98
N GLY A 18 15.97 -2.89 3.22
CA GLY A 18 16.19 -4.28 3.61
C GLY A 18 15.08 -4.86 4.47
N ASP A 19 14.15 -4.03 4.92
CA ASP A 19 12.97 -4.44 5.66
C ASP A 19 11.80 -4.44 4.69
N LYS A 20 11.33 -5.61 4.30
CA LYS A 20 10.26 -5.75 3.31
C LYS A 20 8.97 -5.05 3.70
N PHE A 21 8.59 -5.14 4.97
CA PHE A 21 7.37 -4.51 5.46
C PHE A 21 7.47 -2.99 5.34
N LYS A 22 8.57 -2.44 5.81
CA LYS A 22 8.82 -0.99 5.75
C LYS A 22 8.87 -0.51 4.31
N ASP A 23 9.58 -1.25 3.45
CA ASP A 23 9.71 -0.89 2.04
C ASP A 23 8.36 -0.90 1.32
N LEU A 24 7.51 -1.87 1.63
CA LEU A 24 6.17 -1.91 1.06
C LEU A 24 5.34 -0.71 1.52
N PHE A 25 5.38 -0.39 2.81
CA PHE A 25 4.67 0.78 3.33
C PHE A 25 5.12 2.06 2.62
N LEU A 26 6.43 2.22 2.42
CA LEU A 26 6.96 3.40 1.72
C LEU A 26 6.49 3.45 0.27
N LYS A 27 6.38 2.31 -0.40
CA LYS A 27 5.84 2.25 -1.77
C LYS A 27 4.36 2.60 -1.81
N LEU A 28 3.58 2.07 -0.88
CA LEU A 28 2.14 2.32 -0.85
C LEU A 28 1.81 3.77 -0.48
N THR A 29 2.70 4.44 0.23
CA THR A 29 2.53 5.84 0.62
C THR A 29 3.35 6.81 -0.23
N GLU A 30 3.88 6.36 -1.35
CA GLU A 30 4.67 7.22 -2.24
C GLU A 30 3.86 8.40 -2.77
N TYR A 31 2.58 8.16 -3.00
CA TYR A 31 1.62 9.20 -3.42
C TYR A 31 0.40 9.17 -2.52
N THR A 32 -0.20 10.32 -2.33
CA THR A 32 -1.53 10.38 -1.72
C THR A 32 -2.52 9.78 -2.71
N ILE A 33 -3.51 9.06 -2.20
CA ILE A 33 -4.51 8.37 -3.04
C ILE A 33 -5.88 8.90 -2.66
N PRO A 34 -6.27 10.08 -3.15
CA PRO A 34 -7.57 10.62 -2.80
C PRO A 34 -8.71 9.78 -3.39
N TYR A 35 -9.89 9.99 -2.88
CA TYR A 35 -11.11 9.36 -3.36
C TYR A 35 -11.16 9.35 -4.89
N GLY A 36 -11.40 8.18 -5.47
CA GLY A 36 -11.47 8.02 -6.91
C GLY A 36 -10.14 7.68 -7.60
N HIS A 37 -9.04 7.66 -6.87
CA HIS A 37 -7.72 7.35 -7.41
C HIS A 37 -7.20 5.96 -7.00
N GLU A 38 -8.04 5.16 -6.38
CA GLU A 38 -7.63 3.88 -5.78
C GLU A 38 -7.07 2.89 -6.78
N THR A 39 -7.47 2.97 -8.05
CA THR A 39 -6.93 2.09 -9.09
C THR A 39 -5.43 2.23 -9.27
N LYS A 40 -4.84 3.33 -8.81
CA LYS A 40 -3.39 3.52 -8.86
C LYS A 40 -2.64 2.55 -7.94
N LEU A 41 -3.33 1.94 -6.99
CA LEU A 41 -2.75 0.93 -6.09
C LEU A 41 -2.97 -0.50 -6.58
N GLU A 42 -3.70 -0.68 -7.65
CA GLU A 42 -4.06 -2.00 -8.18
C GLU A 42 -2.84 -2.88 -8.45
N LYS A 43 -1.75 -2.26 -8.90
CA LYS A 43 -0.50 -2.96 -9.21
C LYS A 43 0.16 -3.62 -8.00
N TYR A 44 -0.23 -3.22 -6.78
CA TYR A 44 0.32 -3.80 -5.55
C TYR A 44 -0.53 -4.95 -5.00
N LEU A 45 -1.71 -5.17 -5.58
CA LEU A 45 -2.60 -6.23 -5.12
C LEU A 45 -2.07 -7.59 -5.55
N PRO A 46 -2.37 -8.66 -4.79
CA PRO A 46 -1.88 -9.99 -5.11
C PRO A 46 -2.54 -10.50 -6.38
N LYS A 47 -1.84 -11.36 -7.11
CA LYS A 47 -2.39 -12.02 -8.29
C LYS A 47 -3.62 -12.81 -7.87
N GLY A 48 -4.65 -12.78 -8.73
CA GLY A 48 -5.89 -13.50 -8.45
C GLY A 48 -6.91 -12.69 -7.69
N TYR A 49 -6.64 -11.42 -7.39
CA TYR A 49 -7.65 -10.58 -6.78
C TYR A 49 -8.85 -10.44 -7.70
N LYS A 50 -10.01 -10.20 -7.10
CA LYS A 50 -11.27 -10.00 -7.80
C LYS A 50 -11.82 -8.63 -7.46
N LYS A 51 -12.73 -8.14 -8.28
CA LYS A 51 -13.46 -6.91 -8.02
C LYS A 51 -14.95 -7.23 -7.83
N ASP A 52 -15.58 -6.55 -6.89
CA ASP A 52 -17.03 -6.62 -6.78
C ASP A 52 -17.67 -5.61 -7.74
N SER A 53 -19.00 -5.54 -7.73
CA SER A 53 -19.74 -4.68 -8.66
C SER A 53 -19.54 -3.19 -8.42
N ILE A 54 -19.06 -2.82 -7.24
CA ILE A 54 -18.81 -1.42 -6.85
C ILE A 54 -17.38 -1.02 -7.21
N GLY A 55 -16.46 -1.98 -7.29
CA GLY A 55 -15.05 -1.74 -7.57
C GLY A 55 -14.12 -2.03 -6.41
N ASN A 56 -14.63 -2.56 -5.30
CA ASN A 56 -13.78 -3.02 -4.21
C ASN A 56 -13.02 -4.26 -4.64
N TYR A 57 -11.85 -4.45 -4.06
CA TYR A 57 -11.00 -5.59 -4.38
C TYR A 57 -11.05 -6.61 -3.26
N TYR A 58 -10.99 -7.89 -3.61
CA TYR A 58 -10.92 -8.93 -2.59
C TYR A 58 -10.20 -10.17 -3.10
N ILE A 59 -9.70 -10.94 -2.15
CA ILE A 59 -9.10 -12.25 -2.44
C ILE A 59 -9.32 -13.15 -1.24
N GLN A 60 -9.57 -14.43 -1.52
CA GLN A 60 -9.70 -15.45 -0.49
C GLN A 60 -8.44 -16.30 -0.48
N VAL A 61 -7.86 -16.48 0.70
CA VAL A 61 -6.68 -17.32 0.90
C VAL A 61 -7.10 -18.49 1.79
N GLY A 62 -6.95 -19.72 1.29
CA GLY A 62 -7.28 -20.92 2.04
C GLY A 62 -8.75 -20.96 2.46
N LYS A 63 -9.00 -21.65 3.57
CA LYS A 63 -10.34 -21.77 4.16
C LYS A 63 -10.35 -21.13 5.53
N SER A 64 -11.21 -20.13 5.68
CA SER A 64 -11.38 -19.42 6.97
C SER A 64 -12.63 -18.55 6.87
N GLU A 65 -13.30 -18.41 7.98
CA GLU A 65 -14.44 -17.49 8.08
C GLU A 65 -14.01 -16.09 8.49
N THR A 66 -12.69 -15.86 8.67
CA THR A 66 -12.19 -14.55 9.07
C THR A 66 -12.17 -13.61 7.87
N LEU A 67 -12.67 -12.41 8.10
CA LEU A 67 -12.63 -11.32 7.13
C LEU A 67 -11.66 -10.26 7.62
N PHE A 68 -10.68 -9.92 6.80
CA PHE A 68 -9.74 -8.84 7.07
C PHE A 68 -10.02 -7.68 6.11
N THR A 69 -10.12 -6.48 6.62
CA THR A 69 -10.48 -5.32 5.79
C THR A 69 -9.50 -4.17 5.95
N THR A 70 -9.36 -3.40 4.88
CA THR A 70 -8.64 -2.13 4.87
C THR A 70 -9.24 -1.27 3.76
N HIS A 71 -8.99 0.04 3.80
CA HIS A 71 -9.38 0.88 2.65
C HIS A 71 -8.13 1.41 1.96
N LEU A 72 -8.28 1.76 0.69
CA LEU A 72 -7.16 2.16 -0.17
C LEU A 72 -6.98 3.65 -0.25
N ASP A 73 -8.06 4.40 -0.13
CA ASP A 73 -8.00 5.85 -0.31
C ASP A 73 -7.45 6.57 0.92
N THR A 74 -6.85 7.72 0.65
CA THR A 74 -6.26 8.61 1.65
C THR A 74 -7.13 9.86 1.76
N TYR A 75 -7.35 10.35 2.95
CA TYR A 75 -8.01 11.64 3.14
C TYR A 75 -7.09 12.74 2.60
N SER A 76 -7.30 13.10 1.36
CA SER A 76 -6.50 14.11 0.65
C SER A 76 -7.33 14.71 -0.47
N ASP A 77 -7.08 15.96 -0.79
CA ASP A 77 -7.81 16.65 -1.85
C ASP A 77 -7.18 16.46 -3.23
N LYS A 78 -5.96 15.95 -3.29
CA LYS A 78 -5.28 15.75 -4.59
C LYS A 78 -4.29 14.61 -4.55
N TYR A 79 -4.01 14.07 -5.73
CA TYR A 79 -2.98 13.07 -5.94
C TYR A 79 -1.63 13.78 -6.05
N GLU A 80 -0.74 13.54 -5.11
CA GLU A 80 0.57 14.18 -5.09
C GLU A 80 1.61 13.31 -4.42
N LYS A 81 2.85 13.54 -4.78
CA LYS A 81 3.96 12.80 -4.20
C LYS A 81 4.15 13.16 -2.73
N VAL A 82 4.38 12.16 -1.91
CA VAL A 82 4.64 12.31 -0.48
C VAL A 82 6.15 12.37 -0.26
N ASN A 83 6.60 13.37 0.47
CA ASN A 83 8.01 13.46 0.88
C ASN A 83 8.18 12.78 2.22
N HIS A 84 8.73 11.57 2.19
CA HIS A 84 8.99 10.81 3.40
C HIS A 84 10.23 11.34 4.11
N ILE A 85 10.13 11.41 5.43
CA ILE A 85 11.27 11.68 6.31
C ILE A 85 11.36 10.50 7.26
N ILE A 86 12.53 9.87 7.31
CA ILE A 86 12.76 8.72 8.17
C ILE A 86 13.78 9.12 9.22
N GLU A 87 13.35 9.11 10.48
CA GLU A 87 14.20 9.43 11.62
C GLU A 87 14.15 8.26 12.62
N GLY A 88 15.19 7.43 12.59
CA GLY A 88 15.22 6.22 13.41
C GLY A 88 14.04 5.30 13.06
N ASP A 89 13.17 5.06 14.01
CA ASP A 89 12.01 4.18 13.84
C ASP A 89 10.75 4.92 13.41
N ILE A 90 10.87 6.20 13.09
CA ILE A 90 9.71 7.03 12.75
C ILE A 90 9.71 7.34 11.25
N ILE A 91 8.56 7.11 10.62
CA ILE A 91 8.31 7.53 9.24
C ILE A 91 7.28 8.66 9.31
N LYS A 92 7.63 9.80 8.78
CA LYS A 92 6.76 10.97 8.74
C LYS A 92 6.91 11.72 7.43
N THR A 93 6.15 12.78 7.23
CA THR A 93 6.27 13.64 6.06
C THR A 93 6.94 14.95 6.46
N ASP A 94 7.19 15.78 5.44
CA ASP A 94 7.70 17.14 5.64
C ASP A 94 6.61 18.12 6.12
N GLY A 95 5.41 17.62 6.41
CA GLY A 95 4.29 18.44 6.85
C GLY A 95 3.48 19.07 5.73
N LYS A 96 3.91 18.94 4.49
CA LYS A 96 3.21 19.51 3.32
C LYS A 96 2.19 18.56 2.73
N THR A 97 2.34 17.27 3.00
CA THR A 97 1.42 16.23 2.53
C THR A 97 1.00 15.33 3.67
N ILE A 98 -0.12 14.65 3.51
CA ILE A 98 -0.56 13.59 4.41
C ILE A 98 0.26 12.35 4.09
N LEU A 99 0.70 11.64 5.12
CA LEU A 99 1.43 10.38 4.94
C LEU A 99 0.55 9.27 4.38
N GLY A 100 -0.68 9.20 4.83
CA GLY A 100 -1.60 8.15 4.41
C GLY A 100 -1.46 6.86 5.21
N GLY A 101 -0.95 6.94 6.43
CA GLY A 101 -0.89 5.79 7.33
C GLY A 101 -2.27 5.18 7.56
N ASP A 102 -3.27 6.02 7.60
CA ASP A 102 -4.68 5.64 7.59
C ASP A 102 -5.14 5.61 6.11
N ASN A 103 -5.26 4.49 5.44
CA ASN A 103 -5.06 3.15 6.02
C ASN A 103 -4.03 2.33 5.22
N LYS A 104 -2.96 2.95 4.74
CA LYS A 104 -1.91 2.21 4.04
C LYS A 104 -1.15 1.27 4.97
N LEU A 105 -1.16 1.57 6.26
CA LEU A 105 -0.60 0.64 7.22
C LEU A 105 -1.43 -0.65 7.25
N GLY A 106 -2.75 -0.51 7.27
CA GLY A 106 -3.63 -1.67 7.18
C GLY A 106 -3.41 -2.45 5.89
N MET A 107 -3.29 -1.74 4.76
CA MET A 107 -3.00 -2.39 3.48
C MET A 107 -1.68 -3.16 3.51
N THR A 108 -0.64 -2.56 4.09
CA THR A 108 0.66 -3.22 4.22
C THR A 108 0.56 -4.50 5.04
N ILE A 109 -0.18 -4.44 6.15
CA ILE A 109 -0.40 -5.61 7.01
C ILE A 109 -1.11 -6.72 6.25
N LEU A 110 -2.20 -6.39 5.57
CA LEU A 110 -2.99 -7.39 4.85
C LEU A 110 -2.18 -8.03 3.72
N LEU A 111 -1.44 -7.24 2.95
CA LEU A 111 -0.61 -7.78 1.88
C LEU A 111 0.49 -8.70 2.42
N ASN A 112 1.07 -8.35 3.55
CA ASN A 112 2.06 -9.20 4.20
C ASN A 112 1.46 -10.51 4.70
N MET A 113 0.24 -10.46 5.24
CA MET A 113 -0.47 -11.66 5.69
C MET A 113 -0.79 -12.58 4.52
N ILE A 114 -1.22 -12.02 3.39
CA ILE A 114 -1.52 -12.78 2.18
C ILE A 114 -0.24 -13.48 1.69
N GLU A 115 0.87 -12.79 1.65
CA GLU A 115 2.15 -13.36 1.24
C GLU A 115 2.55 -14.54 2.12
N ARG A 116 2.24 -14.46 3.41
CA ARG A 116 2.49 -15.54 4.37
C ARG A 116 1.48 -16.68 4.30
N GLY A 117 0.46 -16.55 3.46
CA GLY A 117 -0.55 -17.58 3.31
C GLY A 117 -1.53 -17.69 4.47
N ILE A 118 -1.72 -16.63 5.24
CA ILE A 118 -2.65 -16.65 6.37
C ILE A 118 -4.08 -16.75 5.85
N PRO A 119 -4.85 -17.80 6.23
CA PRO A 119 -6.18 -18.00 5.69
C PRO A 119 -7.16 -16.89 6.09
N GLY A 120 -7.98 -16.49 5.13
CA GLY A 120 -9.01 -15.47 5.35
C GLY A 120 -9.49 -14.90 4.03
N THR A 121 -10.53 -14.08 4.11
CA THR A 121 -10.97 -13.25 3.01
C THR A 121 -10.44 -11.85 3.27
N TYR A 122 -9.71 -11.32 2.30
CA TYR A 122 -9.08 -10.00 2.41
C TYR A 122 -9.81 -9.03 1.51
N PHE A 123 -10.32 -7.96 2.10
CA PHE A 123 -11.15 -6.99 1.38
C PHE A 123 -10.50 -5.60 1.44
N PHE A 124 -10.29 -5.03 0.26
CA PHE A 124 -9.66 -3.72 0.09
C PHE A 124 -10.73 -2.77 -0.43
N PHE A 125 -11.25 -1.92 0.44
CA PHE A 125 -12.34 -1.01 0.11
C PHE A 125 -11.87 0.21 -0.65
N ILE A 126 -12.70 0.70 -1.54
CA ILE A 126 -12.53 1.99 -2.18
C ILE A 126 -13.50 2.98 -1.54
N GLY A 127 -13.19 4.29 -1.67
CA GLY A 127 -14.14 5.33 -1.33
C GLY A 127 -14.54 5.41 0.13
N GLU A 128 -13.66 5.06 1.06
CA GLU A 128 -13.96 5.15 2.49
C GLU A 128 -13.92 6.59 2.98
N GLU A 129 -12.99 7.37 2.46
CA GLU A 129 -12.83 8.76 2.85
C GLU A 129 -13.78 9.68 2.08
N PRO A 130 -14.23 10.78 2.68
CA PRO A 130 -15.12 11.71 1.97
C PRO A 130 -14.42 12.39 0.80
N CYS A 131 -15.21 12.73 -0.21
CA CYS A 131 -14.74 13.46 -1.37
C CYS A 131 -14.31 14.88 -1.01
#